data_00d88239fbeaab85fefe5ae7ae159643
#
_entry.id   00d88239fbeaab85fefe5ae7ae159643
#
_cell.length_a   1.000
_cell.length_b   1.000
_cell.length_c   1.000
_cell.angle_alpha   90.00
_cell.angle_beta   90.00
_cell.angle_gamma   90.00
#
_symmetry.space_group_name_H-M   'P 1'
#
loop_
_entity.id
_entity.type
_entity.pdbx_description
1 polymer ?
#
loop_
_entity_poly.entity_id
_entity_poly.type
_entity_poly.pdbx_seq_one_letter_code
_entity_poly.pdbx_strand_id
1 'polypeptide(L)'
;MAKHLEIVLYAEDGWNDGKIESVVQSKQSVKQYAYILHDKDLDDDGQLKKPHYHLYLNFGQNNVQFEHVAKWFNTSPNKVERIKTSKLFTIQYYLHKNEPGKHQYPLEAVQANFDVAAFLEGASKKASFQKILEQCADGTITPYNYEDYIDPVTYAKHGNQIA
;
A
#
# COMPACT_ATOMS: atom_id res chain seq x y z
N MET A 1 -0.88 -5.88 19.84
CA MET A 1 -0.40 -4.53 19.44
C MET A 1 0.35 -4.58 18.12
N ALA A 2 0.23 -3.57 17.31
CA ALA A 2 0.96 -3.45 16.05
C ALA A 2 1.12 -1.99 15.63
N LYS A 3 2.08 -1.75 14.72
CA LYS A 3 2.34 -0.42 14.13
C LYS A 3 1.56 -0.22 12.84
N HIS A 4 1.24 -1.30 12.14
CA HIS A 4 0.51 -1.29 10.88
C HIS A 4 -0.64 -2.28 10.99
N LEU A 5 -1.83 -1.80 10.75
CA LEU A 5 -3.07 -2.59 10.85
C LEU A 5 -3.92 -2.44 9.61
N GLU A 6 -4.73 -3.44 9.36
CA GLU A 6 -5.79 -3.41 8.36
C GLU A 6 -7.12 -3.76 9.01
N ILE A 7 -8.18 -3.13 8.53
CA ILE A 7 -9.54 -3.45 8.93
C ILE A 7 -10.45 -3.42 7.70
N VAL A 8 -11.39 -4.36 7.63
CA VAL A 8 -12.41 -4.40 6.59
C VAL A 8 -13.71 -3.83 7.14
N LEU A 9 -14.28 -2.87 6.43
CA LEU A 9 -15.52 -2.18 6.81
C LEU A 9 -16.54 -2.34 5.70
N TYR A 10 -17.78 -2.68 6.06
CA TYR A 10 -18.83 -2.95 5.06
C TYR A 10 -19.71 -1.72 4.84
N ALA A 11 -20.01 -1.44 3.57
CA ALA A 11 -20.91 -0.35 3.20
C ALA A 11 -22.33 -0.57 3.79
N GLU A 12 -22.78 -1.81 3.88
CA GLU A 12 -24.09 -2.14 4.47
C GLU A 12 -24.20 -1.75 5.95
N ASP A 13 -23.06 -1.63 6.65
CA ASP A 13 -23.01 -1.19 8.04
C ASP A 13 -22.98 0.34 8.18
N GLY A 14 -23.13 1.06 7.05
CA GLY A 14 -23.17 2.51 7.01
C GLY A 14 -21.83 3.19 6.76
N TRP A 15 -20.79 2.42 6.47
CA TRP A 15 -19.47 3.00 6.17
C TRP A 15 -19.46 3.67 4.80
N ASN A 16 -18.81 4.82 4.73
CA ASN A 16 -18.55 5.59 3.51
C ASN A 16 -17.26 6.39 3.70
N ASP A 17 -16.79 7.05 2.63
CA ASP A 17 -15.55 7.82 2.67
C ASP A 17 -15.54 8.86 3.79
N GLY A 18 -16.60 9.65 3.89
CA GLY A 18 -16.69 10.71 4.90
C GLY A 18 -16.63 10.17 6.33
N LYS A 19 -17.30 9.07 6.59
CA LYS A 19 -17.31 8.45 7.92
C LYS A 19 -15.94 7.87 8.28
N ILE A 20 -15.28 7.21 7.34
CA ILE A 20 -13.93 6.68 7.54
C ILE A 20 -12.96 7.82 7.83
N GLU A 21 -12.95 8.86 7.01
CA GLU A 21 -12.05 10.00 7.18
C GLU A 21 -12.31 10.73 8.49
N SER A 22 -13.57 10.89 8.90
CA SER A 22 -13.92 11.51 10.17
C SER A 22 -13.29 10.75 11.35
N VAL A 23 -13.33 9.41 11.32
CA VAL A 23 -12.73 8.60 12.37
C VAL A 23 -11.22 8.72 12.38
N VAL A 24 -10.55 8.47 11.24
CA VAL A 24 -9.09 8.43 11.19
C VAL A 24 -8.46 9.80 11.45
N GLN A 25 -9.08 10.88 10.99
CA GLN A 25 -8.59 12.24 11.21
C GLN A 25 -8.73 12.67 12.67
N SER A 26 -9.66 12.08 13.40
CA SER A 26 -9.85 12.37 14.84
C SER A 26 -8.81 11.68 15.73
N LYS A 27 -8.00 10.76 15.20
CA LYS A 27 -7.04 9.95 15.96
C LYS A 27 -5.62 10.41 15.68
N GLN A 28 -5.01 11.12 16.63
CA GLN A 28 -3.65 11.64 16.50
C GLN A 28 -2.59 10.54 16.33
N SER A 29 -2.85 9.36 16.84
CA SER A 29 -1.95 8.21 16.71
C SER A 29 -1.85 7.67 15.28
N VAL A 30 -2.84 7.92 14.43
CA VAL A 30 -2.80 7.53 13.01
C VAL A 30 -1.92 8.53 12.26
N LYS A 31 -0.77 8.06 11.79
CA LYS A 31 0.18 8.90 11.04
C LYS A 31 -0.12 8.87 9.55
N GLN A 32 -0.42 7.69 9.01
CA GLN A 32 -0.83 7.53 7.61
C GLN A 32 -2.01 6.57 7.53
N TYR A 33 -2.89 6.83 6.59
CA TYR A 33 -3.97 5.90 6.25
C TYR A 33 -4.20 5.86 4.75
N ALA A 34 -4.74 4.73 4.30
CA ALA A 34 -5.21 4.56 2.94
C ALA A 34 -6.41 3.61 2.95
N TYR A 35 -7.40 3.90 2.14
CA TYR A 35 -8.55 3.02 1.99
C TYR A 35 -9.04 2.97 0.56
N ILE A 36 -9.73 1.89 0.24
CA ILE A 36 -10.33 1.68 -1.08
C ILE A 36 -11.67 0.97 -0.91
N LEU A 37 -12.65 1.35 -1.73
CA LEU A 37 -13.91 0.63 -1.83
C LEU A 37 -13.79 -0.49 -2.87
N HIS A 38 -13.99 -1.73 -2.45
CA HIS A 38 -14.12 -2.88 -3.33
C HIS A 38 -15.61 -3.17 -3.53
N ASP A 39 -16.16 -2.71 -4.64
CA ASP A 39 -17.56 -2.88 -5.00
C ASP A 39 -17.77 -3.68 -6.29
N LYS A 40 -16.69 -4.18 -6.87
CA LYS A 40 -16.71 -4.96 -8.13
C LYS A 40 -16.03 -6.32 -7.99
N ASP A 41 -15.76 -6.74 -6.76
CA ASP A 41 -15.17 -8.04 -6.50
C ASP A 41 -16.21 -9.13 -6.68
N LEU A 42 -15.79 -10.27 -7.25
CA LEU A 42 -16.63 -11.44 -7.41
C LEU A 42 -16.23 -12.53 -6.40
N ASP A 43 -17.22 -13.27 -5.92
CA ASP A 43 -16.99 -14.46 -5.11
C ASP A 43 -16.66 -15.68 -6.00
N ASP A 44 -16.44 -16.84 -5.39
CA ASP A 44 -16.08 -18.06 -6.11
C ASP A 44 -17.19 -18.56 -7.05
N ASP A 45 -18.44 -18.13 -6.82
CA ASP A 45 -19.59 -18.45 -7.66
C ASP A 45 -19.82 -17.43 -8.78
N GLY A 46 -18.95 -16.42 -8.91
CA GLY A 46 -19.06 -15.36 -9.91
C GLY A 46 -20.07 -14.28 -9.58
N GLN A 47 -20.55 -14.22 -8.34
CA GLN A 47 -21.49 -13.20 -7.89
C GLN A 47 -20.74 -12.05 -7.19
N LEU A 48 -21.31 -10.84 -7.25
CA LEU A 48 -20.72 -9.68 -6.57
C LEU A 48 -20.67 -9.91 -5.06
N LYS A 49 -19.48 -9.70 -4.50
CA LYS A 49 -19.31 -9.60 -3.05
C LYS A 49 -19.98 -8.33 -2.53
N LYS A 50 -20.37 -8.34 -1.27
CA LYS A 50 -20.87 -7.14 -0.61
C LYS A 50 -19.82 -6.03 -0.69
N PRO A 51 -20.21 -4.80 -1.04
CA PRO A 51 -19.27 -3.68 -1.05
C PRO A 51 -18.59 -3.51 0.30
N HIS A 52 -17.28 -3.43 0.28
CA HIS A 52 -16.49 -3.31 1.50
C HIS A 52 -15.27 -2.44 1.27
N TYR A 53 -14.82 -1.80 2.34
CA TYR A 53 -13.60 -1.02 2.36
C TYR A 53 -12.48 -1.82 2.97
N HIS A 54 -11.30 -1.74 2.37
CA HIS A 54 -10.04 -2.09 3.02
C HIS A 54 -9.40 -0.82 3.53
N LEU A 55 -9.11 -0.75 4.81
CA LEU A 55 -8.51 0.41 5.45
C LEU A 55 -7.15 0.03 6.05
N TYR A 56 -6.11 0.70 5.57
CA TYR A 56 -4.75 0.60 6.07
C TYR A 56 -4.49 1.72 7.08
N LEU A 57 -3.91 1.35 8.22
CA LEU A 57 -3.55 2.28 9.28
C LEU A 57 -2.07 2.11 9.63
N ASN A 58 -1.34 3.22 9.65
CA ASN A 58 0.07 3.29 10.02
C ASN A 58 0.22 4.23 11.21
N PHE A 59 0.71 3.67 12.32
CA PHE A 59 0.90 4.40 13.59
C PHE A 59 2.34 4.88 13.79
N GLY A 60 3.19 4.78 12.77
CA GLY A 60 4.60 5.17 12.86
C GLY A 60 5.38 4.26 13.81
N GLN A 61 6.02 4.83 14.80
CA GLN A 61 6.79 4.04 15.78
C GLN A 61 5.96 3.53 16.94
N ASN A 62 4.69 3.92 17.03
CA ASN A 62 3.82 3.56 18.14
C ASN A 62 3.12 2.22 17.90
N ASN A 63 3.06 1.39 18.92
CA ASN A 63 2.23 0.19 18.91
C ASN A 63 0.84 0.52 19.46
N VAL A 64 -0.20 0.09 18.76
CA VAL A 64 -1.59 0.34 19.15
C VAL A 64 -2.28 -1.00 19.38
N GLN A 65 -3.10 -1.07 20.43
CA GLN A 65 -3.86 -2.28 20.75
C GLN A 65 -5.03 -2.46 19.82
N PHE A 66 -5.29 -3.70 19.43
CA PHE A 66 -6.38 -4.05 18.51
C PHE A 66 -7.74 -3.65 19.07
N GLU A 67 -7.92 -3.79 20.38
CA GLU A 67 -9.16 -3.44 21.08
C GLU A 67 -9.51 -1.95 20.95
N HIS A 68 -8.50 -1.08 21.00
CA HIS A 68 -8.71 0.36 20.83
C HIS A 68 -9.17 0.68 19.40
N VAL A 69 -8.50 0.12 18.40
CA VAL A 69 -8.86 0.34 17.00
C VAL A 69 -10.24 -0.23 16.70
N ALA A 70 -10.55 -1.40 17.21
CA ALA A 70 -11.86 -2.02 17.04
C ALA A 70 -12.99 -1.12 17.58
N LYS A 71 -12.77 -0.47 18.70
CA LYS A 71 -13.73 0.48 19.28
C LYS A 71 -13.94 1.70 18.38
N TRP A 72 -12.89 2.22 17.75
CA TRP A 72 -13.02 3.36 16.83
C TRP A 72 -13.99 3.06 15.68
N PHE A 73 -14.01 1.81 15.23
CA PHE A 73 -14.83 1.38 14.10
C PHE A 73 -16.05 0.54 14.51
N ASN A 74 -16.36 0.52 15.80
CA ASN A 74 -17.52 -0.20 16.34
C ASN A 74 -17.56 -1.67 15.88
N THR A 75 -16.43 -2.36 16.00
CA THR A 75 -16.29 -3.76 15.63
C THR A 75 -15.54 -4.53 16.72
N SER A 76 -15.34 -5.83 16.52
CA SER A 76 -14.61 -6.67 17.48
C SER A 76 -13.12 -6.74 17.13
N PRO A 77 -12.24 -6.96 18.14
CA PRO A 77 -10.79 -6.97 17.92
C PRO A 77 -10.32 -8.00 16.90
N ASN A 78 -11.04 -9.10 16.71
CA ASN A 78 -10.69 -10.13 15.72
C ASN A 78 -10.91 -9.68 14.27
N LYS A 79 -11.54 -8.54 14.05
CA LYS A 79 -11.70 -7.91 12.72
C LYS A 79 -10.57 -6.96 12.38
N VAL A 80 -9.69 -6.68 13.32
CA VAL A 80 -8.51 -5.85 13.13
C VAL A 80 -7.31 -6.77 12.94
N GLU A 81 -6.62 -6.66 11.82
CA GLU A 81 -5.53 -7.55 11.47
C GLU A 81 -4.20 -6.81 11.42
N ARG A 82 -3.16 -7.49 11.91
CA ARG A 82 -1.79 -7.00 11.73
C ARG A 82 -1.37 -7.18 10.29
N ILE A 83 -0.81 -6.14 9.69
CA ILE A 83 -0.20 -6.26 8.37
C ILE A 83 1.16 -6.94 8.54
N LYS A 84 1.30 -8.12 7.91
CA LYS A 84 2.50 -8.95 7.96
C LYS A 84 3.41 -8.72 6.76
N THR A 85 2.95 -7.97 5.79
CA THR A 85 3.66 -7.66 4.55
C THR A 85 4.09 -6.20 4.54
N SER A 86 4.68 -5.76 3.42
CA SER A 86 5.09 -4.37 3.28
C SER A 86 3.90 -3.45 2.95
N LYS A 87 4.08 -2.16 3.19
CA LYS A 87 3.14 -1.12 2.74
C LYS A 87 2.93 -1.20 1.23
N LEU A 88 4.01 -1.39 0.47
CA LEU A 88 3.94 -1.54 -0.99
C LEU A 88 3.03 -2.70 -1.39
N PHE A 89 3.22 -3.87 -0.80
CA PHE A 89 2.40 -5.04 -1.10
C PHE A 89 0.93 -4.80 -0.74
N THR A 90 0.67 -4.15 0.38
CA THR A 90 -0.69 -3.82 0.81
C THR A 90 -1.40 -2.92 -0.21
N ILE A 91 -0.74 -1.86 -0.68
CA ILE A 91 -1.33 -0.97 -1.69
C ILE A 91 -1.54 -1.69 -3.02
N GLN A 92 -0.58 -2.52 -3.44
CA GLN A 92 -0.74 -3.33 -4.65
C GLN A 92 -1.91 -4.31 -4.53
N TYR A 93 -2.08 -4.91 -3.37
CA TYR A 93 -3.22 -5.79 -3.08
C TYR A 93 -4.55 -5.02 -3.17
N TYR A 94 -4.62 -3.80 -2.67
CA TYR A 94 -5.83 -2.98 -2.76
C TYR A 94 -6.23 -2.71 -4.20
N LEU A 95 -5.26 -2.61 -5.10
CA LEU A 95 -5.50 -2.41 -6.53
C LEU A 95 -5.67 -3.75 -7.29
N HIS A 96 -5.44 -4.89 -6.66
CA HIS A 96 -5.38 -6.22 -7.26
C HIS A 96 -4.32 -6.38 -8.36
N LYS A 97 -3.22 -5.63 -8.27
CA LYS A 97 -2.18 -5.61 -9.32
C LYS A 97 -1.56 -6.98 -9.58
N ASN A 98 -1.40 -7.80 -8.55
CA ASN A 98 -0.76 -9.11 -8.66
C ASN A 98 -1.77 -10.25 -8.76
N GLU A 99 -3.02 -9.94 -9.04
CA GLU A 99 -4.12 -10.91 -9.10
C GLU A 99 -4.88 -10.75 -10.42
N PRO A 100 -4.36 -11.31 -11.54
CA PRO A 100 -4.90 -11.05 -12.88
C PRO A 100 -6.32 -11.54 -13.10
N GLY A 101 -6.81 -12.47 -12.30
CA GLY A 101 -8.20 -12.96 -12.38
C GLY A 101 -9.21 -12.06 -11.68
N LYS A 102 -8.78 -11.03 -10.98
CA LYS A 102 -9.64 -10.14 -10.21
C LYS A 102 -9.83 -8.78 -10.89
N HIS A 103 -10.92 -8.10 -10.55
CA HIS A 103 -11.15 -6.73 -11.02
C HIS A 103 -9.96 -5.84 -10.65
N GLN A 104 -9.42 -5.11 -11.63
CA GLN A 104 -8.30 -4.19 -11.43
C GLN A 104 -8.85 -2.80 -11.11
N TYR A 105 -8.56 -2.32 -9.89
CA TYR A 105 -8.99 -0.99 -9.48
C TYR A 105 -7.97 0.07 -9.93
N PRO A 106 -8.43 1.24 -10.37
CA PRO A 106 -7.52 2.32 -10.75
C PRO A 106 -6.85 2.94 -9.51
N LEU A 107 -5.69 3.56 -9.71
CA LEU A 107 -4.95 4.21 -8.63
C LEU A 107 -5.81 5.27 -7.91
N GLU A 108 -6.64 5.98 -8.65
CA GLU A 108 -7.51 7.04 -8.13
C GLU A 108 -8.58 6.51 -7.16
N ALA A 109 -8.85 5.21 -7.17
CA ALA A 109 -9.78 4.59 -6.22
C ALA A 109 -9.22 4.55 -4.79
N VAL A 110 -7.90 4.61 -4.62
CA VAL A 110 -7.27 4.65 -3.30
C VAL A 110 -7.29 6.08 -2.76
N GLN A 111 -7.91 6.25 -1.61
CA GLN A 111 -7.91 7.51 -0.86
C GLN A 111 -6.89 7.39 0.28
N ALA A 112 -6.07 8.41 0.48
CA ALA A 112 -5.01 8.37 1.47
C ALA A 112 -4.62 9.78 1.93
N ASN A 113 -3.94 9.86 3.07
CA ASN A 113 -3.35 11.12 3.55
C ASN A 113 -1.87 11.26 3.14
N PHE A 114 -1.45 10.49 2.16
CA PHE A 114 -0.13 10.60 1.53
C PHE A 114 -0.28 10.43 0.01
N ASP A 115 0.76 10.80 -0.72
CA ASP A 115 0.76 10.69 -2.18
C ASP A 115 1.05 9.23 -2.59
N VAL A 116 -0.02 8.48 -2.91
CA VAL A 116 0.08 7.07 -3.28
C VAL A 116 0.86 6.89 -4.59
N ALA A 117 0.62 7.76 -5.58
CA ALA A 117 1.33 7.69 -6.86
C ALA A 117 2.84 7.88 -6.66
N ALA A 118 3.23 8.87 -5.89
CA ALA A 118 4.64 9.12 -5.57
C ALA A 118 5.26 7.97 -4.78
N PHE A 119 4.51 7.38 -3.84
CA PHE A 119 4.97 6.23 -3.08
C PHE A 119 5.24 5.02 -4.00
N LEU A 120 4.31 4.70 -4.90
CA LEU A 120 4.47 3.58 -5.83
C LEU A 120 5.60 3.83 -6.82
N GLU A 121 5.75 5.05 -7.32
CA GLU A 121 6.84 5.44 -8.21
C GLU A 121 8.20 5.33 -7.51
N GLY A 122 8.31 5.82 -6.29
CA GLY A 122 9.53 5.71 -5.49
C GLY A 122 9.94 4.27 -5.23
N ALA A 123 9.01 3.38 -4.92
CA ALA A 123 9.27 1.97 -4.73
C ALA A 123 9.73 1.30 -6.04
N SER A 124 9.13 1.65 -7.18
CA SER A 124 9.52 1.15 -8.49
C SER A 124 10.94 1.58 -8.86
N LYS A 125 11.29 2.85 -8.65
CA LYS A 125 12.64 3.37 -8.88
C LYS A 125 13.68 2.67 -8.01
N LYS A 126 13.35 2.42 -6.74
CA LYS A 126 14.23 1.71 -5.82
C LYS A 126 14.50 0.27 -6.30
N ALA A 127 13.48 -0.44 -6.74
CA ALA A 127 13.61 -1.79 -7.28
C ALA A 127 14.48 -1.81 -8.54
N SER A 128 14.28 -0.85 -9.45
CA SER A 128 15.09 -0.71 -10.66
C SER A 128 16.55 -0.43 -10.34
N PHE A 129 16.82 0.44 -9.38
CA PHE A 129 18.18 0.76 -8.93
C PHE A 129 18.87 -0.45 -8.32
N GLN A 130 18.18 -1.25 -7.51
CA GLN A 130 18.73 -2.49 -6.94
C GLN A 130 19.12 -3.48 -8.04
N LYS A 131 18.30 -3.63 -9.07
CA LYS A 131 18.60 -4.48 -10.21
C LYS A 131 19.85 -4.00 -10.95
N ILE A 132 20.01 -2.69 -11.13
CA ILE A 132 21.20 -2.09 -11.75
C ILE A 132 22.45 -2.40 -10.93
N LEU A 133 22.39 -2.27 -9.60
CA LEU A 133 23.52 -2.59 -8.72
C LEU A 133 23.92 -4.08 -8.83
N GLU A 134 22.95 -4.98 -8.88
CA GLU A 134 23.20 -6.40 -9.05
C GLU A 134 23.92 -6.68 -10.40
N GLN A 135 23.49 -6.04 -11.47
CA GLN A 135 24.11 -6.15 -12.78
C GLN A 135 25.53 -5.58 -12.81
N CYS A 136 25.80 -4.52 -12.06
CA CYS A 136 27.18 -4.02 -11.89
C CYS A 136 28.06 -5.02 -11.15
N ALA A 137 27.53 -5.66 -10.11
CA ALA A 137 28.26 -6.65 -9.32
C ALA A 137 28.62 -7.90 -10.13
N ASP A 138 27.75 -8.35 -11.05
CA ASP A 138 27.97 -9.53 -11.89
C ASP A 138 28.71 -9.23 -13.20
N GLY A 139 29.06 -7.97 -13.47
CA GLY A 139 29.80 -7.55 -14.67
C GLY A 139 28.94 -7.28 -15.89
N THR A 140 27.61 -7.40 -15.82
CA THR A 140 26.71 -7.10 -16.93
C THR A 140 26.75 -5.61 -17.29
N ILE A 141 26.79 -4.71 -16.29
CA ILE A 141 26.96 -3.28 -16.45
C ILE A 141 28.39 -2.91 -16.07
N THR A 142 29.09 -2.20 -16.95
CA THR A 142 30.46 -1.75 -16.74
C THR A 142 30.54 -0.23 -16.93
N PRO A 143 31.69 0.42 -16.57
CA PRO A 143 31.88 1.84 -16.87
C PRO A 143 31.79 2.21 -18.35
N TYR A 144 31.89 1.24 -19.23
CA TYR A 144 31.85 1.47 -20.67
C TYR A 144 30.46 1.34 -21.28
N ASN A 145 29.51 0.66 -20.61
CA ASN A 145 28.18 0.41 -21.15
C ASN A 145 27.06 0.83 -20.22
N TYR A 146 27.35 1.57 -19.14
CA TYR A 146 26.31 1.95 -18.16
C TYR A 146 25.18 2.79 -18.79
N GLU A 147 25.48 3.58 -19.83
CA GLU A 147 24.49 4.42 -20.50
C GLU A 147 23.38 3.63 -21.16
N ASP A 148 23.63 2.37 -21.51
CA ASP A 148 22.63 1.47 -22.10
C ASP A 148 21.61 0.99 -21.08
N TYR A 149 21.90 1.09 -19.77
CA TYR A 149 21.10 0.51 -18.67
C TYR A 149 20.55 1.52 -17.69
N ILE A 150 21.14 2.71 -17.59
CA ILE A 150 20.86 3.72 -16.56
C ILE A 150 20.56 5.05 -17.24
N ASP A 151 19.43 5.69 -16.86
CA ASP A 151 19.16 7.03 -17.35
C ASP A 151 20.10 8.05 -16.67
N PRO A 152 20.38 9.20 -17.34
CA PRO A 152 21.34 10.18 -16.82
C PRO A 152 20.99 10.73 -15.42
N VAL A 153 19.72 10.87 -15.09
CA VAL A 153 19.28 11.37 -13.78
C VAL A 153 19.60 10.36 -12.69
N THR A 154 19.29 9.09 -12.91
CA THR A 154 19.60 8.01 -11.98
C THR A 154 21.10 7.89 -11.75
N TYR A 155 21.91 7.94 -12.81
CA TYR A 155 23.36 7.87 -12.70
C TYR A 155 23.93 9.05 -11.90
N ALA A 156 23.52 10.28 -12.21
CA ALA A 156 23.98 11.47 -11.51
C ALA A 156 23.68 11.41 -10.00
N LYS A 157 22.53 10.85 -9.62
CA LYS A 157 22.12 10.74 -8.21
C LYS A 157 22.87 9.63 -7.46
N HIS A 158 23.18 8.51 -8.13
CA HIS A 158 23.68 7.28 -7.49
C HIS A 158 25.04 6.82 -8.04
N GLY A 159 25.75 7.66 -8.80
CA GLY A 159 26.98 7.29 -9.48
C GLY A 159 28.07 6.73 -8.56
N ASN A 160 28.22 7.26 -7.34
CA ASN A 160 29.19 6.78 -6.36
C ASN A 160 28.93 5.35 -5.86
N GLN A 161 27.70 4.86 -6.01
CA GLN A 161 27.33 3.51 -5.62
C GLN A 161 27.51 2.51 -6.78
N ILE A 162 27.50 3.00 -8.01
CA ILE A 162 27.60 2.18 -9.23
C ILE A 162 29.05 2.04 -9.66
N ALA A 163 29.82 3.11 -9.59
CA ALA A 163 31.23 3.12 -9.94
C ALA A 163 32.07 2.40 -8.90
#